data_2d3ba38d68bae4ef9ad486c02f6498fe
#
_entry.id   2d3ba38d68bae4ef9ad486c02f6498fe
#
_cell.length_a   1.000
_cell.length_b   1.000
_cell.length_c   1.000
_cell.angle_alpha   90.00
_cell.angle_beta   90.00
_cell.angle_gamma   90.00
#
_symmetry.space_group_name_H-M   'P 1'
#
loop_
_entity.id
_entity.type
_entity.pdbx_description
1 polymer ?
#
loop_
_entity_poly.entity_id
_entity_poly.type
_entity_poly.pdbx_seq_one_letter_code
_entity_poly.pdbx_strand_id
1 'polypeptide(L)'
;MCSSDLDERRRPHRPAPYADLTALIDAAGGRTEQSRAEIAAATAHALVSAARGDSDPDRLVGLADSVGIDTLAELWRDCDPMSLPGVLWVLYLLRQWCRSHPDDVARLWRDGEPYAPADAVVAGVGEHADPDDIRRLADSVLGGAYRGDFAVALERAAAFFRVIAAGRREGPAMREPVAELALADRNERTATNLAAAARAWRDGTLR
;
A
#
# COMPACT_ATOMS: atom_id res chain seq x y z
N MET A 1 71.34 5.49 22.04
CA MET A 1 70.43 5.32 20.91
C MET A 1 69.25 4.48 21.40
N CYS A 2 68.26 5.13 21.88
CA CYS A 2 67.00 4.50 22.23
C CYS A 2 65.87 5.48 21.84
N SER A 3 65.13 5.06 20.86
CA SER A 3 63.91 5.72 20.40
C SER A 3 62.87 5.61 21.47
N SER A 4 62.28 6.70 21.84
CA SER A 4 61.10 6.77 22.72
C SER A 4 60.01 7.51 21.99
N ASP A 5 59.35 6.79 21.13
CA ASP A 5 58.05 7.18 20.53
C ASP A 5 57.01 6.23 21.03
N LEU A 6 56.40 6.57 22.14
CA LEU A 6 55.14 5.95 22.53
C LEU A 6 54.38 6.91 23.45
N ASP A 7 53.17 7.15 23.03
CA ASP A 7 52.07 7.56 23.87
C ASP A 7 51.46 8.95 23.60
N GLU A 8 51.00 9.10 22.37
CA GLU A 8 49.95 10.05 22.12
C GLU A 8 48.62 9.44 22.61
N ARG A 9 48.43 9.46 23.94
CA ARG A 9 47.19 9.04 24.58
C ARG A 9 46.08 9.91 24.05
N ARG A 10 45.20 9.32 23.21
CA ARG A 10 43.90 9.88 22.86
C ARG A 10 43.21 10.26 24.17
N ARG A 11 43.13 11.56 24.45
CA ARG A 11 42.34 12.09 25.56
C ARG A 11 40.92 11.67 25.33
N PRO A 12 40.22 11.05 26.31
CA PRO A 12 38.83 10.70 26.17
C PRO A 12 38.04 11.99 25.87
N HIS A 13 37.31 11.97 24.77
CA HIS A 13 36.43 13.07 24.39
C HIS A 13 35.39 13.26 25.50
N ARG A 14 35.41 14.40 26.16
CA ARG A 14 34.43 14.74 27.19
C ARG A 14 33.10 14.97 26.47
N PRO A 15 32.02 14.23 26.78
CA PRO A 15 30.72 14.48 26.19
C PRO A 15 30.30 15.94 26.44
N ALA A 16 29.85 16.63 25.40
CA ALA A 16 29.26 17.96 25.58
C ALA A 16 28.03 17.84 26.49
N PRO A 17 27.82 18.74 27.44
CA PRO A 17 26.61 18.72 28.26
C PRO A 17 25.40 18.91 27.33
N TYR A 18 24.46 18.00 27.37
CA TYR A 18 23.22 18.11 26.63
C TYR A 18 22.41 19.29 27.19
N ALA A 19 22.20 20.30 26.37
CA ALA A 19 21.52 21.52 26.78
C ALA A 19 20.01 21.34 26.93
N ASP A 20 19.41 20.34 26.24
CA ASP A 20 17.98 20.05 26.29
C ASP A 20 17.68 18.59 25.93
N LEU A 21 17.20 17.83 26.91
CA LEU A 21 16.81 16.42 26.73
C LEU A 21 15.61 16.29 25.78
N THR A 22 14.70 17.26 25.76
CA THR A 22 13.51 17.26 24.88
C THR A 22 13.95 17.36 23.43
N ALA A 23 14.87 18.26 23.11
CA ALA A 23 15.41 18.40 21.76
C ALA A 23 16.14 17.14 21.25
N LEU A 24 16.76 16.38 22.18
CA LEU A 24 17.40 15.10 21.85
C LEU A 24 16.37 14.00 21.57
N ILE A 25 15.29 13.95 22.34
CA ILE A 25 14.19 13.00 22.14
C ILE A 25 13.53 13.27 20.79
N ASP A 26 13.22 14.53 20.49
CA ASP A 26 12.62 14.96 19.22
C ASP A 26 13.55 14.64 18.03
N ALA A 27 14.83 14.94 18.14
CA ALA A 27 15.82 14.62 17.11
C ALA A 27 16.02 13.11 16.93
N ALA A 28 15.90 12.31 17.99
CA ALA A 28 15.95 10.85 17.90
C ALA A 28 14.67 10.28 17.28
N GLY A 29 13.50 10.83 17.64
CA GLY A 29 12.20 10.46 17.05
C GLY A 29 12.16 10.71 15.55
N GLY A 30 12.55 11.90 15.11
CA GLY A 30 12.59 12.26 13.69
C GLY A 30 13.56 11.38 12.87
N ARG A 31 14.73 11.03 13.42
CA ARG A 31 15.66 10.10 12.75
C ARG A 31 15.09 8.69 12.62
N THR A 32 14.35 8.23 13.62
CA THR A 32 13.72 6.91 13.60
C THR A 32 12.61 6.85 12.55
N GLU A 33 11.80 7.90 12.45
CA GLU A 33 10.72 8.00 11.47
C GLU A 33 11.27 8.10 10.04
N GLN A 34 12.29 8.93 9.82
CA GLN A 34 12.98 9.01 8.52
C GLN A 34 13.59 7.67 8.12
N SER A 35 14.23 6.96 9.04
CA SER A 35 14.79 5.63 8.77
C SER A 35 13.71 4.61 8.42
N ARG A 36 12.52 4.67 9.05
CA ARG A 36 11.38 3.81 8.69
C ARG A 36 10.87 4.10 7.28
N ALA A 37 10.72 5.38 6.91
CA ALA A 37 10.30 5.77 5.57
C ALA A 37 11.30 5.32 4.49
N GLU A 38 12.60 5.44 4.76
CA GLU A 38 13.66 4.97 3.87
C GLU A 38 13.63 3.44 3.70
N ILE A 39 13.44 2.67 4.78
CA ILE A 39 13.30 1.22 4.73
C ILE A 39 12.04 0.83 3.96
N ALA A 40 10.92 1.51 4.21
CA ALA A 40 9.67 1.25 3.51
C ALA A 40 9.81 1.48 2.00
N ALA A 41 10.41 2.61 1.60
CA ALA A 41 10.67 2.91 0.20
C ALA A 41 11.63 1.89 -0.44
N ALA A 42 12.74 1.56 0.24
CA ALA A 42 13.72 0.61 -0.27
C ALA A 42 13.13 -0.79 -0.46
N THR A 43 12.31 -1.26 0.48
CA THR A 43 11.64 -2.57 0.37
C THR A 43 10.60 -2.58 -0.75
N ALA A 44 9.81 -1.52 -0.91
CA ALA A 44 8.85 -1.39 -2.00
C ALA A 44 9.54 -1.37 -3.38
N HIS A 45 10.60 -0.59 -3.54
CA HIS A 45 11.40 -0.57 -4.76
C HIS A 45 12.06 -1.92 -5.06
N ALA A 46 12.60 -2.59 -4.04
CA ALA A 46 13.19 -3.92 -4.20
C ALA A 46 12.18 -4.94 -4.71
N LEU A 47 10.95 -4.94 -4.18
CA LEU A 47 9.87 -5.83 -4.62
C LEU A 47 9.48 -5.58 -6.08
N VAL A 48 9.24 -4.33 -6.46
CA VAL A 48 8.88 -3.98 -7.85
C VAL A 48 10.04 -4.26 -8.81
N SER A 49 11.29 -4.06 -8.40
CA SER A 49 12.47 -4.35 -9.21
C SER A 49 12.69 -5.85 -9.37
N ALA A 50 12.51 -6.63 -8.30
CA ALA A 50 12.58 -8.09 -8.33
C ALA A 50 11.54 -8.69 -9.28
N ALA A 51 10.34 -8.11 -9.31
CA ALA A 51 9.27 -8.54 -10.21
C ALA A 51 9.59 -8.32 -11.69
N ARG A 52 10.38 -7.30 -12.01
CA ARG A 52 10.83 -7.00 -13.39
C ARG A 52 12.02 -7.85 -13.84
N GLY A 53 12.68 -8.52 -12.90
CA GLY A 53 13.73 -9.48 -13.15
C GLY A 53 13.17 -10.90 -13.35
N ASP A 54 14.02 -11.89 -13.09
CA ASP A 54 13.70 -13.32 -13.27
C ASP A 54 12.97 -13.93 -12.07
N SER A 55 12.42 -13.11 -11.17
CA SER A 55 11.71 -13.57 -9.97
C SER A 55 10.29 -14.03 -10.33
N ASP A 56 9.86 -15.13 -9.73
CA ASP A 56 8.50 -15.63 -9.86
C ASP A 56 7.47 -14.64 -9.26
N PRO A 57 6.64 -13.97 -10.10
CA PRO A 57 5.67 -13.00 -9.63
C PRO A 57 4.62 -13.58 -8.67
N ASP A 58 4.33 -14.88 -8.76
CA ASP A 58 3.36 -15.54 -7.88
C ASP A 58 3.85 -15.57 -6.43
N ARG A 59 5.16 -15.62 -6.21
CA ARG A 59 5.75 -15.48 -4.87
C ARG A 59 5.52 -14.09 -4.28
N LEU A 60 5.53 -13.04 -5.10
CA LEU A 60 5.28 -11.68 -4.65
C LEU A 60 3.80 -11.44 -4.38
N VAL A 61 2.91 -12.00 -5.19
CA VAL A 61 1.46 -12.02 -4.92
C VAL A 61 1.17 -12.73 -3.61
N GLY A 62 1.84 -13.88 -3.36
CA GLY A 62 1.73 -14.65 -2.13
C GLY A 62 2.56 -14.13 -0.95
N LEU A 63 3.22 -12.96 -1.06
CA LEU A 63 4.11 -12.44 0.00
C LEU A 63 3.37 -12.27 1.32
N ALA A 64 2.16 -11.68 1.32
CA ALA A 64 1.35 -11.53 2.52
C ALA A 64 0.92 -12.88 3.13
N ASP A 65 0.77 -13.92 2.30
CA ASP A 65 0.44 -15.26 2.78
C ASP A 65 1.66 -15.93 3.45
N SER A 66 2.88 -15.58 3.02
CA SER A 66 4.13 -16.17 3.54
C SER A 66 4.71 -15.45 4.75
N VAL A 67 4.71 -14.10 4.76
CA VAL A 67 5.29 -13.29 5.85
C VAL A 67 4.25 -12.74 6.82
N GLY A 68 2.97 -12.81 6.47
CA GLY A 68 1.86 -12.25 7.22
C GLY A 68 1.57 -10.79 6.87
N ILE A 69 0.28 -10.46 6.79
CA ILE A 69 -0.17 -9.08 6.51
C ILE A 69 0.27 -8.10 7.60
N ASP A 70 0.40 -8.55 8.85
CA ASP A 70 0.83 -7.72 9.98
C ASP A 70 2.28 -7.24 9.81
N THR A 71 3.16 -8.10 9.27
CA THR A 71 4.55 -7.71 8.97
C THR A 71 4.60 -6.62 7.90
N LEU A 72 3.78 -6.73 6.85
CA LEU A 72 3.67 -5.69 5.83
C LEU A 72 3.06 -4.41 6.41
N ALA A 73 2.10 -4.53 7.33
CA ALA A 73 1.50 -3.40 8.04
C ALA A 73 2.54 -2.62 8.86
N GLU A 74 3.44 -3.30 9.56
CA GLU A 74 4.51 -2.65 10.33
C GLU A 74 5.44 -1.82 9.44
N LEU A 75 5.62 -2.24 8.18
CA LEU A 75 6.48 -1.55 7.23
C LEU A 75 5.78 -0.39 6.50
N TRP A 76 4.51 -0.57 6.10
CA TRP A 76 3.90 0.29 5.09
C TRP A 76 2.61 1.00 5.48
N ARG A 77 1.91 0.60 6.57
CA ARG A 77 0.58 1.16 6.90
C ARG A 77 0.58 2.67 7.16
N ASP A 78 1.71 3.22 7.63
CA ASP A 78 1.85 4.63 7.98
C ASP A 78 2.53 5.44 6.85
N CYS A 79 2.78 4.81 5.69
CA CYS A 79 3.35 5.49 4.53
C CYS A 79 2.33 6.41 3.86
N ASP A 80 2.84 7.44 3.18
CA ASP A 80 2.00 8.33 2.38
C ASP A 80 1.21 7.51 1.35
N PRO A 81 -0.14 7.64 1.29
CA PRO A 81 -0.97 6.92 0.34
C PRO A 81 -0.60 7.14 -1.13
N MET A 82 0.14 8.20 -1.44
CA MET A 82 0.63 8.55 -2.77
C MET A 82 2.08 8.11 -3.01
N SER A 83 2.71 7.40 -2.06
CA SER A 83 4.03 6.81 -2.22
C SER A 83 3.97 5.38 -2.76
N LEU A 84 5.08 4.88 -3.31
CA LEU A 84 5.17 3.49 -3.79
C LEU A 84 4.84 2.46 -2.70
N PRO A 85 5.39 2.54 -1.46
CA PRO A 85 5.00 1.62 -0.40
C PRO A 85 3.53 1.77 0.01
N GLY A 86 2.99 3.00 0.03
CA GLY A 86 1.59 3.24 0.36
C GLY A 86 0.61 2.61 -0.64
N VAL A 87 0.86 2.73 -1.94
CA VAL A 87 0.00 2.10 -2.95
C VAL A 87 0.13 0.58 -2.96
N LEU A 88 1.34 0.02 -2.76
CA LEU A 88 1.52 -1.42 -2.59
C LEU A 88 0.76 -1.94 -1.37
N TRP A 89 0.81 -1.22 -0.25
CA TRP A 89 0.04 -1.55 0.94
C TRP A 89 -1.46 -1.64 0.64
N VAL A 90 -2.00 -0.67 -0.09
CA VAL A 90 -3.43 -0.69 -0.50
C VAL A 90 -3.75 -1.89 -1.38
N LEU A 91 -2.86 -2.29 -2.30
CA LEU A 91 -3.08 -3.48 -3.14
C LEU A 91 -3.07 -4.78 -2.32
N TYR A 92 -2.19 -4.92 -1.34
CA TYR A 92 -2.19 -6.07 -0.42
C TYR A 92 -3.43 -6.09 0.48
N LEU A 93 -3.87 -4.92 0.98
CA LEU A 93 -5.11 -4.80 1.75
C LEU A 93 -6.34 -5.16 0.91
N LEU A 94 -6.41 -4.71 -0.34
CA LEU A 94 -7.48 -5.07 -1.27
C LEU A 94 -7.57 -6.59 -1.42
N ARG A 95 -6.43 -7.24 -1.70
CA ARG A 95 -6.37 -8.69 -1.83
C ARG A 95 -6.80 -9.39 -0.54
N GLN A 96 -6.28 -8.95 0.60
CA GLN A 96 -6.64 -9.51 1.91
C GLN A 96 -8.13 -9.39 2.19
N TRP A 97 -8.73 -8.23 1.92
CA TRP A 97 -10.16 -8.00 2.12
C TRP A 97 -11.02 -8.89 1.23
N CYS A 98 -10.71 -8.98 -0.06
CA CYS A 98 -11.41 -9.84 -1.01
C CYS A 98 -11.32 -11.33 -0.66
N ARG A 99 -10.23 -11.76 -0.02
CA ARG A 99 -10.05 -13.16 0.42
C ARG A 99 -10.72 -13.46 1.74
N SER A 100 -10.74 -12.50 2.68
CA SER A 100 -11.30 -12.69 4.02
C SER A 100 -12.81 -12.50 4.07
N HIS A 101 -13.37 -11.63 3.22
CA HIS A 101 -14.79 -11.27 3.21
C HIS A 101 -15.38 -11.27 1.78
N PRO A 102 -15.20 -12.35 1.02
CA PRO A 102 -15.55 -12.36 -0.41
C PRO A 102 -17.03 -12.18 -0.69
N ASP A 103 -17.89 -12.72 0.18
CA ASP A 103 -19.35 -12.61 0.03
C ASP A 103 -19.84 -11.17 0.22
N ASP A 104 -19.30 -10.46 1.23
CA ASP A 104 -19.62 -9.06 1.49
C ASP A 104 -19.13 -8.16 0.35
N VAL A 105 -17.92 -8.43 -0.15
CA VAL A 105 -17.36 -7.66 -1.26
C VAL A 105 -18.13 -7.91 -2.54
N ALA A 106 -18.50 -9.16 -2.85
CA ALA A 106 -19.31 -9.49 -4.01
C ALA A 106 -20.69 -8.86 -3.96
N ARG A 107 -21.31 -8.79 -2.76
CA ARG A 107 -22.57 -8.09 -2.55
C ARG A 107 -22.41 -6.59 -2.84
N LEU A 108 -21.43 -5.93 -2.23
CA LEU A 108 -21.16 -4.49 -2.47
C LEU A 108 -20.84 -4.19 -3.93
N TRP A 109 -20.14 -5.10 -4.60
CA TRP A 109 -19.86 -5.00 -6.03
C TRP A 109 -21.16 -5.01 -6.85
N ARG A 110 -22.03 -6.03 -6.66
CA ARG A 110 -23.31 -6.13 -7.37
C ARG A 110 -24.23 -4.95 -7.10
N ASP A 111 -24.22 -4.42 -5.87
CA ASP A 111 -25.00 -3.24 -5.50
C ASP A 111 -24.46 -1.97 -6.19
N GLY A 112 -23.15 -1.88 -6.46
CA GLY A 112 -22.50 -0.70 -7.03
C GLY A 112 -22.35 -0.70 -8.53
N GLU A 113 -22.22 -1.87 -9.15
CA GLU A 113 -22.00 -2.02 -10.60
C GLU A 113 -22.99 -1.22 -11.47
N PRO A 114 -24.31 -1.22 -11.20
CA PRO A 114 -25.25 -0.46 -12.01
C PRO A 114 -25.04 1.07 -11.97
N TYR A 115 -24.40 1.58 -10.92
CA TYR A 115 -24.11 3.00 -10.72
C TYR A 115 -22.70 3.42 -11.17
N ALA A 116 -21.82 2.45 -11.40
CA ALA A 116 -20.45 2.68 -11.85
C ALA A 116 -20.04 1.70 -12.97
N PRO A 117 -20.82 1.58 -14.09
CA PRO A 117 -20.59 0.55 -15.10
C PRO A 117 -19.24 0.72 -15.84
N ALA A 118 -18.78 1.95 -16.06
CA ALA A 118 -17.50 2.20 -16.69
C ALA A 118 -16.33 1.73 -15.82
N ASP A 119 -16.42 1.95 -14.50
CA ASP A 119 -15.41 1.48 -13.55
C ASP A 119 -15.45 -0.06 -13.43
N ALA A 120 -16.63 -0.69 -13.48
CA ALA A 120 -16.73 -2.16 -13.48
C ALA A 120 -15.99 -2.78 -14.67
N VAL A 121 -16.12 -2.19 -15.86
CA VAL A 121 -15.38 -2.63 -17.06
C VAL A 121 -13.87 -2.43 -16.88
N VAL A 122 -13.43 -1.29 -16.36
CA VAL A 122 -12.00 -1.01 -16.12
C VAL A 122 -11.41 -1.96 -15.09
N ALA A 123 -12.12 -2.25 -14.01
CA ALA A 123 -11.69 -3.22 -13.00
C ALA A 123 -11.55 -4.64 -13.60
N GLY A 124 -12.37 -4.98 -14.61
CA GLY A 124 -12.26 -6.24 -15.35
C GLY A 124 -13.00 -7.39 -14.67
N VAL A 125 -14.17 -7.12 -14.10
CA VAL A 125 -15.10 -8.13 -13.59
C VAL A 125 -16.40 -8.05 -14.39
N GLY A 126 -16.94 -9.21 -14.75
CA GLY A 126 -18.20 -9.29 -15.48
C GLY A 126 -19.42 -8.98 -14.62
N GLU A 127 -20.55 -8.86 -15.29
CA GLU A 127 -21.85 -8.73 -14.63
C GLU A 127 -22.07 -9.91 -13.66
N HIS A 128 -22.72 -9.62 -12.52
CA HIS A 128 -23.08 -10.63 -11.50
C HIS A 128 -21.88 -11.32 -10.83
N ALA A 129 -20.84 -10.57 -10.51
CA ALA A 129 -19.64 -11.10 -9.84
C ALA A 129 -20.00 -11.96 -8.62
N ASP A 130 -19.46 -13.17 -8.61
CA ASP A 130 -19.51 -14.07 -7.46
C ASP A 130 -18.28 -13.86 -6.54
N PRO A 131 -18.26 -14.49 -5.35
CA PRO A 131 -17.13 -14.36 -4.44
C PRO A 131 -15.78 -14.83 -5.02
N ASP A 132 -15.77 -15.80 -5.94
CA ASP A 132 -14.56 -16.29 -6.58
C ASP A 132 -14.07 -15.31 -7.66
N ASP A 133 -14.98 -14.64 -8.37
CA ASP A 133 -14.63 -13.55 -9.29
C ASP A 133 -13.92 -12.42 -8.55
N ILE A 134 -14.39 -12.07 -7.37
CA ILE A 134 -13.78 -11.03 -6.53
C ILE A 134 -12.37 -11.44 -6.08
N ARG A 135 -12.18 -12.69 -5.66
CA ARG A 135 -10.83 -13.20 -5.32
C ARG A 135 -9.89 -13.17 -6.52
N ARG A 136 -10.36 -13.63 -7.68
CA ARG A 136 -9.59 -13.63 -8.94
C ARG A 136 -9.24 -12.21 -9.38
N LEU A 137 -10.17 -11.28 -9.26
CA LEU A 137 -9.90 -9.86 -9.53
C LEU A 137 -8.73 -9.35 -8.66
N ALA A 138 -8.81 -9.54 -7.35
CA ALA A 138 -7.81 -9.03 -6.42
C ALA A 138 -6.41 -9.65 -6.68
N ASP A 139 -6.35 -10.96 -6.91
CA ASP A 139 -5.11 -11.64 -7.29
C ASP A 139 -4.58 -11.15 -8.65
N SER A 140 -5.47 -10.91 -9.62
CA SER A 140 -5.12 -10.36 -10.94
C SER A 140 -4.60 -8.92 -10.87
N VAL A 141 -5.19 -8.07 -10.03
CA VAL A 141 -4.75 -6.68 -9.83
C VAL A 141 -3.36 -6.67 -9.21
N LEU A 142 -3.15 -7.39 -8.10
CA LEU A 142 -1.84 -7.46 -7.45
C LEU A 142 -0.81 -8.15 -8.37
N GLY A 143 -1.18 -9.22 -9.06
CA GLY A 143 -0.32 -9.87 -10.05
C GLY A 143 0.03 -8.96 -11.22
N GLY A 144 -0.90 -8.13 -11.67
CA GLY A 144 -0.68 -7.13 -12.71
C GLY A 144 0.33 -6.06 -12.31
N ALA A 145 0.36 -5.69 -11.02
CA ALA A 145 1.35 -4.77 -10.49
C ALA A 145 2.79 -5.30 -10.62
N TYR A 146 2.95 -6.62 -10.59
CA TYR A 146 4.27 -7.26 -10.67
C TYR A 146 4.64 -7.77 -12.06
N ARG A 147 3.66 -8.25 -12.85
CA ARG A 147 3.90 -8.87 -14.17
C ARG A 147 3.67 -7.95 -15.35
N GLY A 148 2.91 -6.89 -15.16
CA GLY A 148 2.41 -6.03 -16.22
C GLY A 148 2.74 -4.56 -16.05
N ASP A 149 1.79 -3.74 -16.47
CA ASP A 149 1.85 -2.30 -16.27
C ASP A 149 1.33 -1.95 -14.87
N PHE A 150 2.23 -1.48 -14.02
CA PHE A 150 1.91 -1.09 -12.64
C PHE A 150 0.82 0.00 -12.59
N ALA A 151 0.86 0.97 -13.52
CA ALA A 151 -0.16 2.01 -13.59
C ALA A 151 -1.55 1.43 -13.92
N VAL A 152 -1.62 0.45 -14.83
CA VAL A 152 -2.88 -0.24 -15.15
C VAL A 152 -3.42 -1.00 -13.94
N ALA A 153 -2.55 -1.64 -13.16
CA ALA A 153 -2.98 -2.32 -11.94
C ALA A 153 -3.57 -1.32 -10.90
N LEU A 154 -2.95 -0.15 -10.75
CA LEU A 154 -3.46 0.92 -9.88
C LEU A 154 -4.79 1.48 -10.38
N GLU A 155 -4.97 1.66 -11.69
CA GLU A 155 -6.23 2.11 -12.29
C GLU A 155 -7.36 1.08 -12.10
N ARG A 156 -7.07 -0.20 -12.25
CA ARG A 156 -8.03 -1.27 -11.99
C ARG A 156 -8.44 -1.32 -10.52
N ALA A 157 -7.49 -1.17 -9.60
CA ALA A 157 -7.78 -1.05 -8.18
C ALA A 157 -8.61 0.20 -7.85
N ALA A 158 -8.31 1.35 -8.47
CA ALA A 158 -9.09 2.58 -8.31
C ALA A 158 -10.53 2.38 -8.77
N ALA A 159 -10.73 1.79 -9.93
CA ALA A 159 -12.05 1.47 -10.48
C ALA A 159 -12.83 0.52 -9.54
N PHE A 160 -12.18 -0.52 -9.03
CA PHE A 160 -12.77 -1.40 -8.02
C PHE A 160 -13.30 -0.62 -6.82
N PHE A 161 -12.49 0.26 -6.23
CA PHE A 161 -12.92 1.04 -5.06
C PHE A 161 -14.07 2.00 -5.36
N ARG A 162 -14.21 2.51 -6.59
CA ARG A 162 -15.36 3.34 -7.00
C ARG A 162 -16.63 2.52 -7.09
N VAL A 163 -16.59 1.32 -7.67
CA VAL A 163 -17.75 0.43 -7.69
C VAL A 163 -18.19 0.09 -6.26
N ILE A 164 -17.25 -0.24 -5.38
CA ILE A 164 -17.56 -0.50 -3.97
C ILE A 164 -18.14 0.74 -3.26
N ALA A 165 -17.61 1.93 -3.54
CA ALA A 165 -18.13 3.18 -3.00
C ALA A 165 -19.58 3.43 -3.45
N ALA A 166 -19.90 3.17 -4.72
CA ALA A 166 -21.24 3.24 -5.25
C ALA A 166 -22.17 2.24 -4.56
N GLY A 167 -21.74 0.98 -4.39
CA GLY A 167 -22.52 -0.04 -3.69
C GLY A 167 -22.84 0.30 -2.24
N ARG A 168 -21.90 0.99 -1.54
CA ARG A 168 -22.14 1.50 -0.19
C ARG A 168 -23.12 2.67 -0.13
N ARG A 169 -23.16 3.52 -1.17
CA ARG A 169 -24.09 4.67 -1.23
C ARG A 169 -25.47 4.29 -1.66
N GLU A 170 -25.60 3.41 -2.63
CA GLU A 170 -26.85 3.12 -3.34
C GLU A 170 -27.45 1.75 -2.99
N GLY A 171 -26.68 0.90 -2.31
CA GLY A 171 -27.09 -0.47 -1.99
C GLY A 171 -28.25 -0.54 -1.00
N PRO A 172 -29.15 -1.55 -1.13
CA PRO A 172 -30.33 -1.69 -0.31
C PRO A 172 -30.04 -2.05 1.16
N ALA A 173 -28.81 -2.40 1.49
CA ALA A 173 -28.42 -2.92 2.81
C ALA A 173 -27.84 -1.85 3.75
N MET A 174 -28.25 -0.59 3.64
CA MET A 174 -27.78 0.48 4.54
C MET A 174 -28.35 0.30 5.96
N ARG A 175 -27.73 -0.59 6.75
CA ARG A 175 -28.10 -0.79 8.17
C ARG A 175 -27.74 0.41 9.03
N GLU A 176 -26.61 1.06 8.74
CA GLU A 176 -26.12 2.26 9.41
C GLU A 176 -25.69 3.30 8.35
N PRO A 177 -26.63 4.10 7.82
CA PRO A 177 -26.35 4.99 6.67
C PRO A 177 -25.15 5.91 6.86
N VAL A 178 -24.95 6.45 8.06
CA VAL A 178 -23.82 7.37 8.35
C VAL A 178 -22.48 6.63 8.27
N ALA A 179 -22.39 5.41 8.79
CA ALA A 179 -21.17 4.61 8.75
C ALA A 179 -20.85 4.15 7.32
N GLU A 180 -21.87 3.70 6.56
CA GLU A 180 -21.68 3.28 5.17
C GLU A 180 -21.27 4.45 4.27
N LEU A 181 -21.85 5.63 4.43
CA LEU A 181 -21.43 6.84 3.70
C LEU A 181 -19.99 7.23 4.03
N ALA A 182 -19.57 7.17 5.29
CA ALA A 182 -18.19 7.43 5.68
C ALA A 182 -17.21 6.41 5.07
N LEU A 183 -17.60 5.14 4.97
CA LEU A 183 -16.82 4.10 4.30
C LEU A 183 -16.79 4.31 2.78
N ALA A 184 -17.89 4.70 2.17
CA ALA A 184 -17.95 5.05 0.74
C ALA A 184 -17.00 6.19 0.41
N ASP A 185 -17.01 7.26 1.21
CA ASP A 185 -16.09 8.40 1.03
C ASP A 185 -14.62 8.01 1.22
N ARG A 186 -14.35 7.07 2.11
CA ARG A 186 -12.99 6.53 2.28
C ARG A 186 -12.55 5.74 1.06
N ASN A 187 -13.42 4.89 0.52
CA ASN A 187 -13.15 4.14 -0.71
C ASN A 187 -12.92 5.07 -1.90
N GLU A 188 -13.69 6.14 -2.03
CA GLU A 188 -13.54 7.15 -3.09
C GLU A 188 -12.19 7.89 -2.99
N ARG A 189 -11.78 8.26 -1.76
CA ARG A 189 -10.44 8.84 -1.55
C ARG A 189 -9.33 7.85 -1.91
N THR A 190 -9.47 6.58 -1.54
CA THR A 190 -8.52 5.53 -1.94
C THR A 190 -8.43 5.40 -3.45
N ALA A 191 -9.57 5.38 -4.15
CA ALA A 191 -9.62 5.36 -5.61
C ALA A 191 -8.93 6.57 -6.24
N THR A 192 -9.17 7.76 -5.69
CA THR A 192 -8.55 9.01 -6.17
C THR A 192 -7.03 8.96 -6.00
N ASN A 193 -6.53 8.51 -4.86
CA ASN A 193 -5.10 8.37 -4.60
C ASN A 193 -4.44 7.35 -5.54
N LEU A 194 -5.05 6.18 -5.75
CA LEU A 194 -4.55 5.17 -6.68
C LEU A 194 -4.50 5.68 -8.13
N ALA A 195 -5.54 6.38 -8.58
CA ALA A 195 -5.56 6.97 -9.92
C ALA A 195 -4.51 8.08 -10.10
N ALA A 196 -4.25 8.86 -9.05
CA ALA A 196 -3.19 9.86 -9.06
C ALA A 196 -1.79 9.21 -9.03
N ALA A 197 -1.61 8.16 -8.24
CA ALA A 197 -0.37 7.38 -8.20
C ALA A 197 -0.09 6.69 -9.55
N ALA A 198 -1.12 6.21 -10.25
CA ALA A 198 -0.97 5.65 -11.60
C ALA A 198 -0.39 6.68 -12.60
N ARG A 199 -0.87 7.93 -12.52
CA ARG A 199 -0.30 9.03 -13.33
C ARG A 199 1.14 9.33 -12.93
N ALA A 200 1.39 9.49 -11.63
CA ALA A 200 2.75 9.74 -11.12
C ALA A 200 3.74 8.63 -11.50
N TRP A 201 3.28 7.37 -11.56
CA TRP A 201 4.11 6.27 -12.04
C TRP A 201 4.49 6.42 -13.52
N ARG A 202 3.53 6.76 -14.40
CA ARG A 202 3.81 6.99 -15.83
C ARG A 202 4.75 8.16 -16.04
N ASP A 203 4.65 9.18 -15.20
CA ASP A 203 5.51 10.37 -15.23
C ASP A 203 6.88 10.13 -14.58
N GLY A 204 7.13 8.94 -13.98
CA GLY A 204 8.37 8.60 -13.28
C GLY A 204 8.56 9.38 -11.97
N THR A 205 7.50 9.92 -11.39
CA THR A 205 7.52 10.77 -10.17
C THR A 205 7.02 10.05 -8.91
N LEU A 206 6.43 8.87 -9.02
CA LEU A 206 6.03 8.06 -7.86
C LEU A 206 7.27 7.55 -7.13
N ARG A 207 7.37 7.88 -5.84
CA ARG A 207 8.52 7.54 -4.98
C ARG A 207 8.11 6.65 -3.82
#